data_b53f2ade1b39c5e70e7b354562d7c5e9
#
_entry.id   b53f2ade1b39c5e70e7b354562d7c5e9
#
_cell.length_a   1.000
_cell.length_b   1.000
_cell.length_c   1.000
_cell.angle_alpha   90.00
_cell.angle_beta   90.00
_cell.angle_gamma   90.00
#
_symmetry.space_group_name_H-M   'P 1'
#
loop_
_entity.id
_entity.type
_entity.pdbx_description
1 polymer ?
#
loop_
_entity_poly.entity_id
_entity_poly.type
_entity_poly.pdbx_seq_one_letter_code
_entity_poly.pdbx_strand_id
1 'polypeptide(L)'
;MTTKLAWNQFNKVPYDTMMWRGIDGTEVLTHLITTLGVSQPIKDYFTTYNGMLHPDAIMGGWMRYQNKDINNDILVSYGYGDGGGGPTREMLETSIRMEKGIKGIPKVRQEFSRTYFEELEERVKGNRRLPVWEGEFYFEYHRGTYTSMARNKRSNRKAELGLMDLELLSVLAQAQAAYPAEELDRMWKKVLINQFHDILPGSAIHEVYEVTKEEYAALQKEIKALEEERLHALVGDGEGITIFNTTGHDRSDIVELGEIHAEALKDAEGVIYPVQKTAEGAVVYVEHLPSKGYKTFAAVSSEIEQKTPFVLVDDHTLETPFYTIHLDAEGRFDRIYDKENDREVLQDGKKGNQFRMYEDKPMCFDNWDVDIYYTEKYWDVNDVISMEWTECGPVRATLEMERKESNSVIHQKIHFYADSRRIEFETYVDWKEHQTLLKVHFPVNVHTDEATFDVQF
;
A
#
# COMPACT_ATOMS: atom_id res chain seq x y z
N MET A 1 -5.12 -18.65 -9.77
CA MET A 1 -6.58 -18.68 -10.01
C MET A 1 -7.23 -17.80 -8.97
N THR A 2 -8.04 -16.87 -9.38
CA THR A 2 -8.84 -16.04 -8.48
C THR A 2 -10.30 -16.08 -8.91
N THR A 3 -11.22 -16.01 -7.97
CA THR A 3 -12.65 -16.15 -8.22
C THR A 3 -13.40 -14.84 -8.03
N LYS A 4 -12.79 -13.85 -7.37
CA LYS A 4 -13.44 -12.59 -6.99
C LYS A 4 -13.29 -11.46 -8.01
N LEU A 5 -12.45 -11.58 -9.02
CA LEU A 5 -12.15 -10.50 -9.97
C LEU A 5 -13.35 -10.06 -10.84
N ALA A 6 -14.41 -10.85 -10.89
CA ALA A 6 -15.66 -10.48 -11.56
C ALA A 6 -16.69 -9.79 -10.65
N TRP A 7 -16.34 -9.51 -9.40
CA TRP A 7 -17.25 -8.92 -8.40
C TRP A 7 -17.29 -7.40 -8.51
N ASN A 8 -17.74 -6.88 -9.64
CA ASN A 8 -17.93 -5.45 -9.84
C ASN A 8 -19.36 -5.17 -10.28
N GLN A 9 -19.97 -4.15 -9.71
CA GLN A 9 -21.33 -3.74 -10.03
C GLN A 9 -21.36 -2.78 -11.23
N PHE A 10 -20.49 -1.80 -11.23
CA PHE A 10 -20.45 -0.74 -12.22
C PHE A 10 -19.30 -0.92 -13.21
N ASN A 11 -18.12 -1.25 -12.74
CA ASN A 11 -16.91 -1.36 -13.53
C ASN A 11 -16.55 -2.81 -13.87
N LYS A 12 -17.34 -3.43 -14.75
CA LYS A 12 -17.17 -4.85 -15.10
C LYS A 12 -16.02 -5.06 -16.06
N VAL A 13 -15.23 -6.10 -15.79
CA VAL A 13 -14.27 -6.62 -16.76
C VAL A 13 -15.06 -7.14 -17.97
N PRO A 14 -14.77 -6.67 -19.20
CA PRO A 14 -15.55 -7.03 -20.39
C PRO A 14 -15.24 -8.44 -20.94
N TYR A 15 -14.35 -9.17 -20.30
CA TYR A 15 -13.90 -10.50 -20.70
C TYR A 15 -13.87 -11.46 -19.52
N ASP A 16 -14.19 -12.72 -19.76
CA ASP A 16 -14.03 -13.80 -18.77
C ASP A 16 -12.85 -14.72 -19.13
N THR A 17 -12.45 -14.74 -20.41
CA THR A 17 -11.26 -15.48 -20.88
C THR A 17 -10.36 -14.55 -21.67
N MET A 18 -9.10 -14.42 -21.25
CA MET A 18 -8.16 -13.44 -21.77
C MET A 18 -6.71 -13.83 -21.43
N MET A 19 -5.75 -13.19 -22.08
CA MET A 19 -4.40 -13.08 -21.54
C MET A 19 -4.34 -11.88 -20.61
N TRP A 20 -3.81 -12.05 -19.41
CA TRP A 20 -3.53 -10.96 -18.49
C TRP A 20 -2.05 -10.65 -18.54
N ARG A 21 -1.70 -9.41 -18.95
CA ARG A 21 -0.33 -8.96 -19.12
C ARG A 21 0.10 -8.11 -17.92
N GLY A 22 1.22 -8.49 -17.31
CA GLY A 22 1.88 -7.72 -16.26
C GLY A 22 2.68 -6.55 -16.82
N ILE A 23 3.20 -5.71 -15.92
CA ILE A 23 4.00 -4.52 -16.26
C ILE A 23 5.33 -4.87 -16.96
N ASP A 24 5.84 -6.07 -16.77
CA ASP A 24 7.05 -6.61 -17.44
C ASP A 24 6.76 -7.24 -18.81
N GLY A 25 5.51 -7.23 -19.25
CA GLY A 25 5.04 -7.84 -20.48
C GLY A 25 4.76 -9.35 -20.40
N THR A 26 4.94 -9.99 -19.23
CA THR A 26 4.61 -11.40 -19.03
C THR A 26 3.09 -11.60 -19.10
N GLU A 27 2.66 -12.62 -19.85
CA GLU A 27 1.24 -12.93 -20.06
C GLU A 27 0.84 -14.24 -19.38
N VAL A 28 -0.33 -14.24 -18.73
CA VAL A 28 -0.93 -15.42 -18.11
C VAL A 28 -2.33 -15.66 -18.66
N LEU A 29 -2.60 -16.88 -19.10
CA LEU A 29 -3.95 -17.25 -19.51
C LEU A 29 -4.90 -17.22 -18.30
N THR A 30 -5.93 -16.39 -18.39
CA THR A 30 -6.86 -16.11 -17.30
C THR A 30 -8.27 -16.49 -17.69
N HIS A 31 -9.00 -17.12 -16.76
CA HIS A 31 -10.43 -17.38 -16.89
C HIS A 31 -11.14 -17.00 -15.58
N LEU A 32 -12.08 -16.07 -15.69
CA LEU A 32 -12.93 -15.66 -14.57
C LEU A 32 -14.12 -16.57 -14.49
N ILE A 33 -14.38 -17.15 -13.31
CA ILE A 33 -15.55 -18.01 -13.13
C ILE A 33 -16.85 -17.20 -13.10
N THR A 34 -17.88 -17.72 -13.72
CA THR A 34 -19.21 -17.11 -13.83
C THR A 34 -20.26 -17.82 -13.00
N THR A 35 -19.83 -18.52 -11.95
CA THR A 35 -20.67 -19.33 -11.07
C THR A 35 -21.65 -18.46 -10.27
N LEU A 36 -22.91 -18.94 -10.11
CA LEU A 36 -23.93 -18.36 -9.23
C LEU A 36 -23.85 -18.92 -7.81
N GLY A 37 -24.13 -18.07 -6.83
CA GLY A 37 -24.38 -18.48 -5.46
C GLY A 37 -25.79 -19.05 -5.24
N VAL A 38 -26.01 -19.53 -4.03
CA VAL A 38 -27.32 -19.99 -3.58
C VAL A 38 -28.35 -18.84 -3.66
N SER A 39 -29.52 -19.13 -4.21
CA SER A 39 -30.64 -18.17 -4.30
C SER A 39 -30.37 -16.93 -5.17
N GLN A 40 -29.29 -16.86 -5.92
CA GLN A 40 -29.07 -15.78 -6.86
C GLN A 40 -29.88 -15.97 -8.15
N PRO A 41 -30.52 -14.91 -8.65
CA PRO A 41 -31.19 -14.96 -9.96
C PRO A 41 -30.20 -15.26 -11.09
N ILE A 42 -30.61 -16.02 -12.09
CA ILE A 42 -29.78 -16.36 -13.27
C ILE A 42 -29.20 -15.12 -13.95
N LYS A 43 -29.90 -13.99 -13.88
CA LYS A 43 -29.47 -12.71 -14.46
C LYS A 43 -28.60 -11.88 -13.54
N ASP A 44 -28.32 -12.36 -12.34
CA ASP A 44 -27.47 -11.64 -11.41
C ASP A 44 -26.03 -11.52 -11.95
N TYR A 45 -25.40 -10.41 -11.65
CA TYR A 45 -24.04 -10.12 -12.08
C TYR A 45 -22.97 -10.63 -11.10
N PHE A 46 -23.39 -10.96 -9.90
CA PHE A 46 -22.47 -11.48 -8.90
C PHE A 46 -22.10 -12.92 -9.19
N THR A 47 -20.83 -13.21 -9.16
CA THR A 47 -20.31 -14.56 -9.24
C THR A 47 -19.77 -14.99 -7.88
N THR A 48 -19.66 -16.29 -7.63
CA THR A 48 -19.17 -16.80 -6.36
C THR A 48 -18.34 -18.06 -6.53
N TYR A 49 -17.45 -18.28 -5.56
CA TYR A 49 -16.76 -19.54 -5.36
C TYR A 49 -17.60 -20.55 -4.53
N ASN A 50 -18.67 -20.07 -3.88
CA ASN A 50 -19.63 -20.87 -3.11
C ASN A 50 -20.77 -21.41 -4.00
N GLY A 51 -20.44 -21.85 -5.20
CA GLY A 51 -21.42 -22.27 -6.19
C GLY A 51 -22.21 -23.48 -5.78
N MET A 52 -23.47 -23.50 -6.20
CA MET A 52 -24.35 -24.68 -6.13
C MET A 52 -24.27 -25.46 -7.43
N LEU A 53 -24.26 -26.78 -7.31
CA LEU A 53 -24.24 -27.65 -8.47
C LEU A 53 -25.63 -28.17 -8.78
N HIS A 54 -26.38 -27.38 -9.54
CA HIS A 54 -27.71 -27.74 -10.07
C HIS A 54 -27.91 -27.13 -11.47
N PRO A 55 -28.92 -27.60 -12.25
CA PRO A 55 -29.09 -27.18 -13.64
C PRO A 55 -29.15 -25.68 -13.87
N ASP A 56 -29.84 -24.93 -13.01
CA ASP A 56 -29.96 -23.47 -13.14
C ASP A 56 -28.62 -22.72 -12.91
N ALA A 57 -27.79 -23.21 -11.98
CA ALA A 57 -26.47 -22.63 -11.73
C ALA A 57 -25.54 -22.83 -12.93
N ILE A 58 -25.59 -24.03 -13.55
CA ILE A 58 -24.81 -24.36 -14.76
C ILE A 58 -25.27 -23.50 -15.93
N MET A 59 -26.58 -23.42 -16.15
CA MET A 59 -27.15 -22.59 -17.21
C MET A 59 -26.86 -21.11 -16.99
N GLY A 60 -26.99 -20.61 -15.76
CA GLY A 60 -26.70 -19.23 -15.40
C GLY A 60 -25.24 -18.90 -15.61
N GLY A 61 -24.32 -19.78 -15.21
CA GLY A 61 -22.88 -19.62 -15.49
C GLY A 61 -22.59 -19.47 -16.98
N TRP A 62 -23.17 -20.36 -17.80
CA TRP A 62 -23.04 -20.30 -19.25
C TRP A 62 -23.67 -19.02 -19.85
N MET A 63 -24.85 -18.63 -19.39
CA MET A 63 -25.53 -17.44 -19.90
C MET A 63 -24.74 -16.17 -19.66
N ARG A 64 -24.08 -16.04 -18.51
CA ARG A 64 -23.25 -14.90 -18.15
C ARG A 64 -21.91 -14.88 -18.85
N TYR A 65 -21.38 -16.03 -19.23
CA TYR A 65 -20.07 -16.11 -19.88
C TYR A 65 -20.01 -15.24 -21.14
N GLN A 66 -19.02 -14.36 -21.23
CA GLN A 66 -18.96 -13.31 -22.26
C GLN A 66 -18.24 -13.76 -23.53
N ASN A 67 -17.21 -14.62 -23.43
CA ASN A 67 -16.35 -14.98 -24.55
C ASN A 67 -16.76 -16.25 -25.31
N LYS A 68 -18.07 -16.40 -25.61
CA LYS A 68 -18.63 -17.57 -26.33
C LYS A 68 -18.12 -17.74 -27.75
N ASP A 69 -17.57 -16.66 -28.32
CA ASP A 69 -16.96 -16.65 -29.67
C ASP A 69 -15.52 -17.18 -29.67
N ILE A 70 -14.90 -17.31 -28.50
CA ILE A 70 -13.53 -17.77 -28.31
C ILE A 70 -13.48 -19.17 -27.70
N ASN A 71 -14.31 -19.42 -26.71
CA ASN A 71 -14.34 -20.65 -25.95
C ASN A 71 -15.76 -21.10 -25.69
N ASN A 72 -16.01 -22.41 -25.75
CA ASN A 72 -17.32 -23.02 -25.58
C ASN A 72 -17.47 -23.81 -24.27
N ASP A 73 -16.59 -23.52 -23.31
CA ASP A 73 -16.52 -24.20 -22.03
C ASP A 73 -16.32 -23.23 -20.89
N ILE A 74 -16.75 -23.54 -19.68
CA ILE A 74 -16.56 -22.71 -18.48
C ILE A 74 -16.15 -23.57 -17.30
N LEU A 75 -15.34 -23.01 -16.42
CA LEU A 75 -15.01 -23.59 -15.13
C LEU A 75 -16.04 -23.15 -14.09
N VAL A 76 -16.65 -24.14 -13.40
CA VAL A 76 -17.58 -23.88 -12.29
C VAL A 76 -16.97 -24.37 -11.00
N SER A 77 -16.73 -23.45 -10.07
CA SER A 77 -16.37 -23.78 -8.69
C SER A 77 -17.64 -24.02 -7.88
N TYR A 78 -17.72 -25.10 -7.12
CA TYR A 78 -18.91 -25.44 -6.35
C TYR A 78 -18.58 -26.00 -4.97
N GLY A 79 -19.53 -25.92 -4.07
CA GLY A 79 -19.44 -26.35 -2.68
C GLY A 79 -19.51 -25.17 -1.73
N TYR A 80 -19.85 -25.43 -0.48
CA TYR A 80 -19.86 -24.42 0.56
C TYR A 80 -18.42 -24.04 0.94
N GLY A 81 -18.08 -22.76 0.74
CA GLY A 81 -16.88 -22.12 1.30
C GLY A 81 -17.21 -21.45 2.65
N ASP A 82 -16.55 -20.34 2.98
CA ASP A 82 -16.84 -19.47 4.13
C ASP A 82 -17.21 -20.26 5.40
N GLY A 83 -16.22 -20.85 6.06
CA GLY A 83 -16.43 -21.57 7.31
C GLY A 83 -16.14 -23.08 7.24
N GLY A 84 -15.39 -23.52 6.24
CA GLY A 84 -14.85 -24.88 6.19
C GLY A 84 -15.82 -25.94 5.69
N GLY A 85 -16.80 -25.53 4.87
CA GLY A 85 -17.69 -26.45 4.16
C GLY A 85 -17.00 -27.07 2.94
N GLY A 86 -17.84 -27.57 2.02
CA GLY A 86 -17.39 -28.19 0.76
C GLY A 86 -18.60 -28.69 -0.04
N PRO A 87 -18.39 -29.55 -1.03
CA PRO A 87 -19.47 -30.18 -1.76
C PRO A 87 -20.34 -31.05 -0.85
N THR A 88 -21.65 -30.93 -1.00
CA THR A 88 -22.59 -31.83 -0.32
C THR A 88 -22.81 -33.11 -1.11
N ARG A 89 -23.34 -34.14 -0.42
CA ARG A 89 -23.76 -35.38 -1.10
C ARG A 89 -24.73 -35.09 -2.24
N GLU A 90 -25.69 -34.18 -2.03
CA GLU A 90 -26.69 -33.81 -3.04
C GLU A 90 -26.05 -33.19 -4.28
N MET A 91 -25.07 -32.28 -4.10
CA MET A 91 -24.31 -31.68 -5.21
C MET A 91 -23.60 -32.75 -6.03
N LEU A 92 -22.94 -33.71 -5.36
CA LEU A 92 -22.23 -34.80 -6.02
C LEU A 92 -23.17 -35.71 -6.79
N GLU A 93 -24.31 -36.11 -6.19
CA GLU A 93 -25.34 -36.93 -6.86
C GLU A 93 -25.96 -36.18 -8.06
N THR A 94 -26.18 -34.88 -7.93
CA THR A 94 -26.70 -34.04 -9.02
C THR A 94 -25.68 -33.94 -10.16
N SER A 95 -24.38 -33.78 -9.85
CA SER A 95 -23.32 -33.79 -10.85
C SER A 95 -23.33 -35.10 -11.67
N ILE A 96 -23.35 -36.27 -11.01
CA ILE A 96 -23.37 -37.57 -11.66
C ILE A 96 -24.58 -37.72 -12.61
N ARG A 97 -25.71 -37.10 -12.25
CA ARG A 97 -26.90 -37.10 -13.12
C ARG A 97 -26.73 -36.17 -14.31
N MET A 98 -26.16 -34.97 -14.10
CA MET A 98 -25.90 -33.97 -15.14
C MET A 98 -24.83 -34.42 -16.14
N GLU A 99 -23.87 -35.25 -15.73
CA GLU A 99 -22.87 -35.84 -16.63
C GLU A 99 -23.52 -36.68 -17.75
N LYS A 100 -24.68 -37.30 -17.49
CA LYS A 100 -25.47 -38.06 -18.49
C LYS A 100 -26.11 -37.16 -19.54
N GLY A 101 -26.10 -35.85 -19.31
CA GLY A 101 -26.70 -34.84 -20.16
C GLY A 101 -28.16 -34.60 -19.88
N ILE A 102 -28.52 -33.33 -19.79
CA ILE A 102 -29.90 -32.86 -19.70
C ILE A 102 -30.15 -31.98 -20.93
N LYS A 103 -31.27 -32.22 -21.61
CA LYS A 103 -31.63 -31.47 -22.82
C LYS A 103 -31.76 -29.97 -22.49
N GLY A 104 -30.99 -29.13 -23.18
CA GLY A 104 -31.07 -27.68 -23.07
C GLY A 104 -30.10 -27.04 -22.08
N ILE A 105 -29.26 -27.80 -21.40
CA ILE A 105 -28.18 -27.29 -20.58
C ILE A 105 -26.82 -27.81 -21.05
N PRO A 106 -25.69 -27.11 -20.71
CA PRO A 106 -24.34 -27.59 -21.01
C PRO A 106 -24.10 -28.99 -20.40
N LYS A 107 -23.26 -29.79 -21.04
CA LYS A 107 -22.73 -31.01 -20.42
C LYS A 107 -21.81 -30.65 -19.28
N VAL A 108 -21.87 -31.43 -18.22
CA VAL A 108 -21.04 -31.22 -17.00
C VAL A 108 -20.12 -32.43 -16.86
N ARG A 109 -18.90 -32.19 -16.43
CA ARG A 109 -17.97 -33.22 -15.92
C ARG A 109 -17.21 -32.66 -14.72
N GLN A 110 -16.84 -33.54 -13.84
CA GLN A 110 -15.95 -33.18 -12.73
C GLN A 110 -14.50 -33.40 -13.15
N GLU A 111 -13.67 -32.39 -12.90
CA GLU A 111 -12.25 -32.49 -13.19
C GLU A 111 -11.44 -31.53 -12.34
N PHE A 112 -10.10 -31.62 -12.41
CA PHE A 112 -9.21 -30.70 -11.79
C PHE A 112 -9.13 -29.39 -12.60
N SER A 113 -9.01 -28.25 -11.91
CA SER A 113 -8.83 -26.95 -12.56
C SER A 113 -7.65 -26.95 -13.53
N ARG A 114 -6.56 -27.67 -13.21
CA ARG A 114 -5.41 -27.81 -14.09
C ARG A 114 -5.80 -28.39 -15.46
N THR A 115 -6.56 -29.48 -15.48
CA THR A 115 -7.02 -30.10 -16.71
C THR A 115 -7.85 -29.13 -17.55
N TYR A 116 -8.74 -28.37 -16.90
CA TYR A 116 -9.51 -27.34 -17.59
C TYR A 116 -8.61 -26.29 -18.26
N PHE A 117 -7.60 -25.80 -17.55
CA PHE A 117 -6.69 -24.79 -18.11
C PHE A 117 -5.81 -25.34 -19.23
N GLU A 118 -5.33 -26.58 -19.12
CA GLU A 118 -4.57 -27.24 -20.19
C GLU A 118 -5.44 -27.36 -21.48
N GLU A 119 -6.69 -27.76 -21.34
CA GLU A 119 -7.62 -27.83 -22.45
C GLU A 119 -8.03 -26.45 -22.97
N LEU A 120 -8.22 -25.47 -22.10
CA LEU A 120 -8.51 -24.10 -22.49
C LEU A 120 -7.37 -23.52 -23.33
N GLU A 121 -6.13 -23.71 -22.89
CA GLU A 121 -4.94 -23.23 -23.60
C GLU A 121 -4.91 -23.79 -25.03
N GLU A 122 -5.12 -25.09 -25.21
CA GLU A 122 -5.16 -25.70 -26.56
C GLU A 122 -6.32 -25.16 -27.42
N ARG A 123 -7.49 -24.88 -26.81
CA ARG A 123 -8.64 -24.31 -27.55
C ARG A 123 -8.41 -22.88 -28.02
N VAL A 124 -7.72 -22.05 -27.21
CA VAL A 124 -7.53 -20.64 -27.55
C VAL A 124 -6.20 -20.34 -28.21
N LYS A 125 -5.30 -21.30 -28.27
CA LYS A 125 -3.97 -21.18 -28.87
C LYS A 125 -4.03 -20.65 -30.30
N GLY A 126 -3.35 -19.53 -30.53
CA GLY A 126 -3.32 -18.89 -31.85
C GLY A 126 -4.62 -18.18 -32.27
N ASN A 127 -5.62 -18.11 -31.39
CA ASN A 127 -6.84 -17.38 -31.68
C ASN A 127 -6.59 -15.86 -31.60
N ARG A 128 -6.62 -15.20 -32.73
CA ARG A 128 -6.35 -13.74 -32.84
C ARG A 128 -7.40 -12.87 -32.14
N ARG A 129 -8.55 -13.42 -31.75
CA ARG A 129 -9.59 -12.70 -31.01
C ARG A 129 -9.47 -12.86 -29.51
N LEU A 130 -8.52 -13.67 -29.02
CA LEU A 130 -8.27 -13.75 -27.58
C LEU A 130 -7.82 -12.38 -27.08
N PRO A 131 -8.60 -11.71 -26.21
CA PRO A 131 -8.24 -10.37 -25.73
C PRO A 131 -7.04 -10.43 -24.80
N VAL A 132 -6.33 -9.32 -24.74
CA VAL A 132 -5.29 -9.07 -23.75
C VAL A 132 -5.80 -7.98 -22.81
N TRP A 133 -5.79 -8.25 -21.52
CA TRP A 133 -6.00 -7.26 -20.46
C TRP A 133 -4.63 -6.84 -19.94
N GLU A 134 -4.36 -5.55 -19.96
CA GLU A 134 -3.14 -4.97 -19.43
C GLU A 134 -3.48 -4.09 -18.24
N GLY A 135 -2.72 -4.24 -17.17
CA GLY A 135 -2.93 -3.47 -15.97
C GLY A 135 -3.73 -4.21 -14.88
N GLU A 136 -4.12 -3.44 -13.89
CA GLU A 136 -4.77 -3.92 -12.68
C GLU A 136 -6.26 -4.24 -12.89
N PHE A 137 -6.75 -5.23 -12.16
CA PHE A 137 -8.18 -5.43 -11.99
C PHE A 137 -8.67 -4.65 -10.79
N TYR A 138 -9.51 -3.67 -11.04
CA TYR A 138 -10.04 -2.81 -10.00
C TYR A 138 -11.29 -3.40 -9.36
N PHE A 139 -11.24 -3.66 -8.05
CA PHE A 139 -12.38 -4.09 -7.27
C PHE A 139 -13.19 -2.89 -6.78
N GLU A 140 -14.48 -2.85 -7.07
CA GLU A 140 -15.41 -1.89 -6.48
C GLU A 140 -15.74 -2.25 -5.04
N TYR A 141 -15.96 -3.52 -4.80
CA TYR A 141 -16.15 -4.03 -3.45
C TYR A 141 -14.83 -4.09 -2.70
N HIS A 142 -14.89 -3.91 -1.40
CA HIS A 142 -13.74 -3.95 -0.50
C HIS A 142 -12.81 -2.71 -0.56
N ARG A 143 -13.24 -1.58 -1.07
CA ARG A 143 -12.44 -0.34 -1.08
C ARG A 143 -12.09 0.15 0.32
N GLY A 144 -12.98 -0.03 1.31
CA GLY A 144 -12.75 0.31 2.71
C GLY A 144 -11.59 -0.46 3.31
N THR A 145 -11.26 -1.64 2.80
CA THR A 145 -10.18 -2.49 3.31
C THR A 145 -8.79 -1.89 3.11
N TYR A 146 -8.62 -0.91 2.23
CA TYR A 146 -7.35 -0.21 2.05
C TYR A 146 -6.97 0.66 3.26
N THR A 147 -7.95 1.14 4.01
CA THR A 147 -7.75 2.07 5.11
C THR A 147 -8.33 1.64 6.45
N SER A 148 -9.27 0.69 6.47
CA SER A 148 -9.83 0.15 7.71
C SER A 148 -8.73 -0.41 8.62
N MET A 149 -8.74 -0.05 9.90
CA MET A 149 -7.71 -0.44 10.86
C MET A 149 -6.28 -0.07 10.42
N ALA A 150 -6.06 1.17 10.03
CA ALA A 150 -4.80 1.69 9.47
C ALA A 150 -3.56 1.35 10.31
N ARG A 151 -3.68 1.38 11.66
CA ARG A 151 -2.59 0.98 12.57
C ARG A 151 -2.12 -0.45 12.30
N ASN A 152 -3.03 -1.39 12.05
CA ASN A 152 -2.69 -2.79 11.77
C ASN A 152 -1.91 -2.91 10.47
N LYS A 153 -2.33 -2.19 9.42
CA LYS A 153 -1.65 -2.13 8.11
C LYS A 153 -0.24 -1.55 8.23
N ARG A 154 -0.11 -0.43 8.96
CA ARG A 154 1.19 0.19 9.24
C ARG A 154 2.12 -0.75 9.98
N SER A 155 1.62 -1.43 11.01
CA SER A 155 2.41 -2.37 11.80
C SER A 155 2.85 -3.58 10.97
N ASN A 156 1.97 -4.11 10.12
CA ASN A 156 2.32 -5.17 9.16
C ASN A 156 3.46 -4.73 8.24
N ARG A 157 3.32 -3.58 7.59
CA ARG A 157 4.35 -3.09 6.66
C ARG A 157 5.69 -2.83 7.34
N LYS A 158 5.70 -2.25 8.54
CA LYS A 158 6.93 -2.04 9.31
C LYS A 158 7.57 -3.37 9.72
N ALA A 159 6.78 -4.39 10.05
CA ALA A 159 7.30 -5.71 10.36
C ALA A 159 7.90 -6.42 9.13
N GLU A 160 7.24 -6.34 7.96
CA GLU A 160 7.79 -6.87 6.71
C GLU A 160 9.16 -6.26 6.40
N LEU A 161 9.25 -4.92 6.41
CA LEU A 161 10.49 -4.22 6.10
C LEU A 161 11.59 -4.57 7.10
N GLY A 162 11.29 -4.51 8.41
CA GLY A 162 12.28 -4.83 9.43
C GLY A 162 12.76 -6.28 9.36
N LEU A 163 11.90 -7.26 9.05
CA LEU A 163 12.31 -8.64 8.85
C LEU A 163 13.21 -8.81 7.62
N MET A 164 12.91 -8.13 6.52
CA MET A 164 13.77 -8.16 5.33
C MET A 164 15.14 -7.54 5.59
N ASP A 165 15.18 -6.42 6.32
CA ASP A 165 16.42 -5.78 6.74
C ASP A 165 17.22 -6.68 7.68
N LEU A 166 16.57 -7.31 8.67
CA LEU A 166 17.18 -8.23 9.60
C LEU A 166 17.77 -9.48 8.90
N GLU A 167 17.07 -10.04 7.90
CA GLU A 167 17.61 -11.15 7.08
C GLU A 167 18.89 -10.73 6.38
N LEU A 168 18.91 -9.59 5.70
CA LEU A 168 20.09 -9.07 5.02
C LEU A 168 21.25 -8.82 5.98
N LEU A 169 21.01 -8.11 7.07
CA LEU A 169 22.02 -7.83 8.09
C LEU A 169 22.56 -9.11 8.74
N SER A 170 21.69 -10.10 8.95
CA SER A 170 22.10 -11.41 9.52
C SER A 170 22.98 -12.21 8.56
N VAL A 171 22.72 -12.15 7.25
CA VAL A 171 23.59 -12.76 6.24
C VAL A 171 24.96 -12.06 6.22
N LEU A 172 24.99 -10.73 6.25
CA LEU A 172 26.23 -9.96 6.27
C LEU A 172 27.05 -10.22 7.55
N ALA A 173 26.38 -10.34 8.69
CA ALA A 173 27.02 -10.57 10.00
C ALA A 173 27.34 -12.04 10.28
N GLN A 174 27.11 -12.98 9.36
CA GLN A 174 27.18 -14.43 9.61
C GLN A 174 28.56 -14.93 10.10
N ALA A 175 29.62 -14.21 9.79
CA ALA A 175 30.97 -14.54 10.28
C ALA A 175 31.17 -14.20 11.79
N GLN A 176 30.40 -13.25 12.32
CA GLN A 176 30.51 -12.76 13.71
C GLN A 176 29.38 -13.25 14.60
N ALA A 177 28.17 -13.44 14.03
CA ALA A 177 26.97 -13.85 14.74
C ALA A 177 26.18 -14.90 13.94
N ALA A 178 25.68 -15.94 14.62
CA ALA A 178 24.91 -16.99 13.96
C ALA A 178 23.62 -16.42 13.33
N TYR A 179 23.24 -16.97 12.16
CA TYR A 179 21.98 -16.58 11.50
C TYR A 179 20.77 -17.03 12.34
N PRO A 180 19.83 -16.13 12.69
CA PRO A 180 18.73 -16.40 13.61
C PRO A 180 17.53 -17.07 12.90
N ALA A 181 17.75 -18.28 12.35
CA ALA A 181 16.77 -18.96 11.50
C ALA A 181 15.44 -19.28 12.22
N GLU A 182 15.52 -19.70 13.49
CA GLU A 182 14.32 -20.07 14.26
C GLU A 182 13.51 -18.83 14.66
N GLU A 183 14.18 -17.76 15.04
CA GLU A 183 13.56 -16.47 15.36
C GLU A 183 12.88 -15.87 14.14
N LEU A 184 13.56 -15.82 12.99
CA LEU A 184 13.00 -15.32 11.73
C LEU A 184 11.80 -16.15 11.28
N ASP A 185 11.88 -17.49 11.30
CA ASP A 185 10.75 -18.36 10.95
C ASP A 185 9.53 -18.10 11.84
N ARG A 186 9.73 -17.96 13.15
CA ARG A 186 8.68 -17.67 14.11
C ARG A 186 8.08 -16.27 13.88
N MET A 187 8.90 -15.27 13.64
CA MET A 187 8.47 -13.89 13.41
C MET A 187 7.69 -13.76 12.09
N TRP A 188 8.19 -14.37 11.01
CA TRP A 188 7.46 -14.41 9.74
C TRP A 188 6.12 -15.12 9.85
N LYS A 189 6.02 -16.22 10.57
CA LYS A 189 4.75 -16.91 10.82
C LYS A 189 3.72 -16.02 11.53
N LYS A 190 4.16 -15.17 12.46
CA LYS A 190 3.28 -14.19 13.10
C LYS A 190 2.77 -13.13 12.10
N VAL A 191 3.64 -12.58 11.28
CA VAL A 191 3.25 -11.65 10.22
C VAL A 191 2.24 -12.30 9.27
N LEU A 192 2.54 -13.51 8.78
CA LEU A 192 1.69 -14.23 7.83
C LEU A 192 0.30 -14.57 8.39
N ILE A 193 0.19 -14.93 9.68
CA ILE A 193 -1.12 -15.11 10.32
C ILE A 193 -1.90 -13.81 10.34
N ASN A 194 -1.25 -12.69 10.67
CA ASN A 194 -1.89 -11.37 10.73
C ASN A 194 -2.20 -10.78 9.34
N GLN A 195 -1.69 -11.38 8.27
CA GLN A 195 -2.07 -11.07 6.89
C GLN A 195 -3.32 -11.83 6.42
N PHE A 196 -3.94 -12.63 7.30
CA PHE A 196 -5.21 -13.29 6.96
C PHE A 196 -6.23 -12.29 6.41
N HIS A 197 -7.00 -12.73 5.41
CA HIS A 197 -7.84 -11.86 4.57
C HIS A 197 -8.96 -11.10 5.30
N ASP A 198 -9.22 -11.36 6.56
CA ASP A 198 -10.11 -10.57 7.42
C ASP A 198 -9.38 -9.82 8.54
N ILE A 199 -8.10 -10.14 8.80
CA ILE A 199 -7.29 -9.42 9.79
C ILE A 199 -6.65 -8.18 9.15
N LEU A 200 -5.82 -8.36 8.12
CA LEU A 200 -5.15 -7.27 7.46
C LEU A 200 -6.12 -6.24 6.84
N PRO A 201 -7.24 -6.64 6.21
CA PRO A 201 -8.23 -5.71 5.68
C PRO A 201 -8.96 -4.86 6.73
N GLY A 202 -9.02 -5.29 7.97
CA GLY A 202 -9.68 -4.52 9.02
C GLY A 202 -11.10 -4.98 9.33
N SER A 203 -11.54 -6.14 8.85
CA SER A 203 -12.92 -6.63 8.94
C SER A 203 -13.16 -7.73 9.99
N ALA A 204 -12.13 -8.04 10.80
CA ALA A 204 -12.29 -8.96 11.92
C ALA A 204 -12.99 -8.28 13.12
N ILE A 205 -13.31 -9.06 14.15
CA ILE A 205 -13.88 -8.55 15.40
C ILE A 205 -12.85 -7.74 16.20
N HIS A 206 -13.32 -6.89 17.10
CA HIS A 206 -12.48 -5.97 17.88
C HIS A 206 -11.33 -6.69 18.61
N GLU A 207 -11.63 -7.81 19.24
CA GLU A 207 -10.67 -8.58 20.03
C GLU A 207 -9.45 -9.03 19.23
N VAL A 208 -9.61 -9.30 17.94
CA VAL A 208 -8.49 -9.63 17.04
C VAL A 208 -7.51 -8.47 16.97
N TYR A 209 -8.00 -7.23 16.91
CA TYR A 209 -7.14 -6.04 16.81
C TYR A 209 -6.46 -5.66 18.12
N GLU A 210 -7.00 -6.04 19.25
CA GLU A 210 -6.27 -5.95 20.51
C GLU A 210 -5.10 -6.93 20.54
N VAL A 211 -5.32 -8.17 20.09
CA VAL A 211 -4.26 -9.19 19.98
C VAL A 211 -3.19 -8.75 18.97
N THR A 212 -3.57 -8.29 17.77
CA THR A 212 -2.58 -7.87 16.75
C THR A 212 -1.74 -6.68 17.22
N LYS A 213 -2.33 -5.76 17.99
CA LYS A 213 -1.61 -4.62 18.55
C LYS A 213 -0.48 -5.06 19.48
N GLU A 214 -0.75 -6.01 20.38
CA GLU A 214 0.24 -6.55 21.30
C GLU A 214 1.30 -7.37 20.55
N GLU A 215 0.88 -8.21 19.61
CA GLU A 215 1.78 -9.06 18.83
C GLU A 215 2.74 -8.23 17.96
N TYR A 216 2.25 -7.22 17.26
CA TYR A 216 3.12 -6.36 16.45
C TYR A 216 4.04 -5.49 17.30
N ALA A 217 3.59 -5.00 18.46
CA ALA A 217 4.45 -4.25 19.37
C ALA A 217 5.63 -5.13 19.88
N ALA A 218 5.34 -6.36 20.28
CA ALA A 218 6.36 -7.32 20.69
C ALA A 218 7.30 -7.68 19.54
N LEU A 219 6.75 -7.92 18.34
CA LEU A 219 7.50 -8.26 17.15
C LEU A 219 8.48 -7.15 16.74
N GLN A 220 8.01 -5.90 16.66
CA GLN A 220 8.84 -4.76 16.30
C GLN A 220 9.98 -4.54 17.31
N LYS A 221 9.70 -4.74 18.59
CA LYS A 221 10.75 -4.67 19.64
C LYS A 221 11.82 -5.75 19.47
N GLU A 222 11.41 -6.96 19.12
CA GLU A 222 12.34 -8.08 18.90
C GLU A 222 13.17 -7.89 17.64
N ILE A 223 12.54 -7.47 16.53
CA ILE A 223 13.24 -7.13 15.28
C ILE A 223 14.32 -6.09 15.56
N LYS A 224 13.94 -4.98 16.20
CA LYS A 224 14.88 -3.89 16.50
C LYS A 224 16.07 -4.35 17.35
N ALA A 225 15.82 -5.17 18.35
CA ALA A 225 16.90 -5.69 19.21
C ALA A 225 17.88 -6.60 18.42
N LEU A 226 17.38 -7.44 17.53
CA LEU A 226 18.21 -8.28 16.67
C LEU A 226 18.95 -7.45 15.60
N GLU A 227 18.32 -6.45 15.03
CA GLU A 227 18.97 -5.51 14.09
C GLU A 227 20.15 -4.78 14.76
N GLU A 228 19.95 -4.24 15.96
CA GLU A 228 20.99 -3.58 16.75
C GLU A 228 22.16 -4.54 17.04
N GLU A 229 21.88 -5.80 17.42
CA GLU A 229 22.89 -6.83 17.62
C GLU A 229 23.69 -7.12 16.33
N ARG A 230 22.99 -7.24 15.18
CA ARG A 230 23.66 -7.49 13.89
C ARG A 230 24.49 -6.31 13.41
N LEU A 231 23.96 -5.10 13.54
CA LEU A 231 24.71 -3.89 13.23
C LEU A 231 25.96 -3.77 14.09
N HIS A 232 25.84 -4.00 15.40
CA HIS A 232 27.00 -4.01 16.29
C HIS A 232 28.04 -5.07 15.92
N ALA A 233 27.59 -6.29 15.55
CA ALA A 233 28.49 -7.33 15.09
C ALA A 233 29.22 -6.97 13.77
N LEU A 234 28.60 -6.17 12.91
CA LEU A 234 29.20 -5.73 11.64
C LEU A 234 30.21 -4.61 11.82
N VAL A 235 29.89 -3.62 12.65
CA VAL A 235 30.71 -2.38 12.75
C VAL A 235 31.60 -2.35 13.99
N GLY A 236 31.28 -3.11 15.05
CA GLY A 236 31.97 -3.10 16.32
C GLY A 236 31.86 -1.78 17.07
N ASP A 237 32.72 -1.59 18.07
CA ASP A 237 32.82 -0.34 18.82
C ASP A 237 33.78 0.62 18.10
N GLY A 238 33.36 1.89 17.93
CA GLY A 238 34.18 2.92 17.27
C GLY A 238 33.59 4.32 17.42
N GLU A 239 34.35 5.32 16.97
CA GLU A 239 33.93 6.73 16.99
C GLU A 239 33.24 7.16 15.68
N GLY A 240 33.11 6.24 14.71
CA GLY A 240 32.48 6.52 13.41
C GLY A 240 30.98 6.27 13.41
N ILE A 241 30.31 6.77 12.42
CA ILE A 241 28.90 6.52 12.12
C ILE A 241 28.83 5.72 10.82
N THR A 242 28.21 4.56 10.86
CA THR A 242 28.00 3.73 9.66
C THR A 242 26.54 3.72 9.28
N ILE A 243 26.26 4.09 8.03
CA ILE A 243 24.93 4.16 7.46
C ILE A 243 24.79 3.05 6.42
N PHE A 244 23.81 2.17 6.61
CA PHE A 244 23.52 1.05 5.73
C PHE A 244 22.36 1.38 4.76
N ASN A 245 22.52 0.97 3.52
CA ASN A 245 21.45 0.95 2.53
C ASN A 245 21.06 -0.51 2.25
N THR A 246 19.93 -0.94 2.76
CA THR A 246 19.41 -2.30 2.59
C THR A 246 18.66 -2.52 1.28
N THR A 247 18.41 -1.43 0.53
CA THR A 247 17.66 -1.51 -0.75
C THR A 247 18.50 -2.03 -1.90
N GLY A 248 17.85 -2.48 -2.97
CA GLY A 248 18.48 -3.06 -4.15
C GLY A 248 19.04 -2.05 -5.16
N HIS A 249 19.11 -0.77 -4.83
CA HIS A 249 19.62 0.31 -5.68
C HIS A 249 20.43 1.32 -4.89
N ASP A 250 21.33 2.01 -5.56
CA ASP A 250 22.06 3.13 -4.98
C ASP A 250 21.09 4.27 -4.69
N ARG A 251 21.28 4.95 -3.56
CA ARG A 251 20.40 6.04 -3.19
C ARG A 251 21.15 7.18 -2.47
N SER A 252 20.58 8.36 -2.59
CA SER A 252 20.89 9.51 -1.72
C SER A 252 19.63 9.82 -0.92
N ASP A 253 19.76 10.01 0.39
CA ASP A 253 18.58 10.22 1.23
C ASP A 253 18.89 10.99 2.52
N ILE A 254 17.81 11.42 3.16
CA ILE A 254 17.84 11.96 4.51
C ILE A 254 17.97 10.81 5.50
N VAL A 255 18.87 10.92 6.44
CA VAL A 255 19.09 9.93 7.51
C VAL A 255 18.85 10.61 8.84
N GLU A 256 17.93 10.06 9.60
CA GLU A 256 17.73 10.45 10.99
C GLU A 256 18.78 9.77 11.86
N LEU A 257 19.46 10.58 12.64
CA LEU A 257 20.48 10.16 13.60
C LEU A 257 19.90 10.35 15.01
N GLY A 258 20.27 9.50 15.95
CA GLY A 258 19.99 9.76 17.35
C GLY A 258 20.75 10.98 17.86
N GLU A 259 20.84 11.14 19.17
CA GLU A 259 21.66 12.19 19.77
C GLU A 259 23.14 12.00 19.39
N ILE A 260 23.69 12.93 18.65
CA ILE A 260 25.10 12.95 18.26
C ILE A 260 25.76 14.30 18.57
N HIS A 261 27.06 14.26 18.91
CA HIS A 261 27.90 15.45 19.14
C HIS A 261 28.77 15.74 17.91
N ALA A 262 28.12 16.02 16.77
CA ALA A 262 28.80 16.37 15.54
C ALA A 262 28.10 17.55 14.86
N GLU A 263 28.87 18.42 14.22
CA GLU A 263 28.37 19.51 13.37
C GLU A 263 28.30 19.06 11.89
N ALA A 264 29.07 18.02 11.53
CA ALA A 264 29.00 17.40 10.22
C ALA A 264 29.52 15.94 10.27
N LEU A 265 29.23 15.20 9.23
CA LEU A 265 29.85 13.92 8.93
C LEU A 265 30.85 14.09 7.77
N LYS A 266 31.94 13.32 7.81
CA LYS A 266 32.95 13.31 6.75
C LYS A 266 33.17 11.88 6.28
N ASP A 267 33.01 11.62 4.98
CA ASP A 267 33.29 10.32 4.39
C ASP A 267 34.78 10.07 4.11
N ALA A 268 35.09 8.90 3.57
CA ALA A 268 36.44 8.49 3.24
C ALA A 268 37.09 9.33 2.11
N GLU A 269 36.28 9.87 1.23
CA GLU A 269 36.66 10.75 0.13
C GLU A 269 36.92 12.19 0.58
N GLY A 270 36.54 12.50 1.83
CA GLY A 270 36.71 13.82 2.42
C GLY A 270 35.53 14.77 2.21
N VAL A 271 34.42 14.26 1.66
CA VAL A 271 33.18 15.03 1.50
C VAL A 271 32.57 15.29 2.88
N ILE A 272 32.09 16.51 3.08
CA ILE A 272 31.50 16.95 4.34
C ILE A 272 29.98 17.10 4.16
N TYR A 273 29.23 16.45 5.04
CA TYR A 273 27.78 16.44 5.08
C TYR A 273 27.31 17.19 6.33
N PRO A 274 26.68 18.36 6.22
CA PRO A 274 26.18 19.11 7.36
C PRO A 274 25.19 18.29 8.18
N VAL A 275 25.28 18.34 9.50
CA VAL A 275 24.35 17.72 10.44
C VAL A 275 23.47 18.81 11.03
N GLN A 276 22.16 18.66 10.87
CA GLN A 276 21.18 19.56 11.48
C GLN A 276 20.64 18.93 12.75
N LYS A 277 20.73 19.66 13.87
CA LYS A 277 20.10 19.27 15.13
C LYS A 277 18.60 19.47 15.08
N THR A 278 17.86 18.51 15.61
CA THR A 278 16.40 18.52 15.71
C THR A 278 15.97 18.28 17.15
N ALA A 279 14.68 18.41 17.43
CA ALA A 279 14.13 18.09 18.76
C ALA A 279 14.27 16.60 19.14
N GLU A 280 14.35 15.71 18.14
CA GLU A 280 14.38 14.26 18.30
C GLU A 280 15.78 13.64 18.09
N GLY A 281 16.79 14.49 17.87
CA GLY A 281 18.17 14.06 17.59
C GLY A 281 18.84 14.91 16.54
N ALA A 282 19.20 14.32 15.40
CA ALA A 282 19.81 15.04 14.29
C ALA A 282 19.44 14.42 12.95
N VAL A 283 19.59 15.19 11.87
CA VAL A 283 19.39 14.71 10.49
C VAL A 283 20.57 15.12 9.60
N VAL A 284 20.84 14.28 8.62
CA VAL A 284 21.87 14.51 7.60
C VAL A 284 21.36 14.05 6.24
N TYR A 285 21.69 14.76 5.17
CA TYR A 285 21.53 14.26 3.82
C TYR A 285 22.81 13.56 3.38
N VAL A 286 22.73 12.32 2.93
CA VAL A 286 23.88 11.52 2.51
C VAL A 286 23.72 11.08 1.06
N GLU A 287 24.76 11.31 0.27
CA GLU A 287 24.76 10.96 -1.14
C GLU A 287 25.42 9.61 -1.42
N HIS A 288 24.96 8.97 -2.49
CA HIS A 288 25.60 7.78 -3.06
C HIS A 288 25.82 6.63 -2.07
N LEU A 289 24.80 6.31 -1.26
CA LEU A 289 24.80 5.08 -0.47
C LEU A 289 24.66 3.87 -1.42
N PRO A 290 25.64 2.97 -1.47
CA PRO A 290 25.63 1.87 -2.42
C PRO A 290 24.51 0.86 -2.11
N SER A 291 23.96 0.27 -3.16
CA SER A 291 22.96 -0.81 -3.07
C SER A 291 23.45 -1.95 -2.18
N LYS A 292 22.63 -2.39 -1.22
CA LYS A 292 22.96 -3.46 -0.25
C LYS A 292 24.34 -3.30 0.37
N GLY A 293 24.68 -2.05 0.68
CA GLY A 293 26.00 -1.66 1.17
C GLY A 293 25.92 -0.62 2.27
N TYR A 294 27.08 0.00 2.55
CA TYR A 294 27.18 0.98 3.60
C TYR A 294 28.28 2.02 3.30
N LYS A 295 28.22 3.14 4.01
CA LYS A 295 29.29 4.11 4.13
C LYS A 295 29.57 4.40 5.59
N THR A 296 30.86 4.59 5.92
CA THR A 296 31.29 4.97 7.27
C THR A 296 31.79 6.41 7.24
N PHE A 297 31.41 7.17 8.23
CA PHE A 297 31.70 8.60 8.36
C PHE A 297 32.42 8.87 9.68
N ALA A 298 33.37 9.81 9.63
CA ALA A 298 33.94 10.42 10.82
C ALA A 298 33.05 11.58 11.28
N ALA A 299 32.82 11.67 12.58
CA ALA A 299 32.18 12.85 13.18
C ALA A 299 33.11 14.05 13.16
N VAL A 300 32.61 15.21 12.72
CA VAL A 300 33.35 16.50 12.73
C VAL A 300 32.68 17.39 13.77
N SER A 301 33.46 17.76 14.80
CA SER A 301 32.99 18.58 15.95
C SER A 301 33.45 20.05 15.88
N SER A 302 34.23 20.43 14.87
CA SER A 302 34.61 21.81 14.66
C SER A 302 33.46 22.63 14.10
N GLU A 303 33.34 23.89 14.52
CA GLU A 303 32.36 24.82 13.94
C GLU A 303 32.50 24.86 12.41
N ILE A 304 31.43 24.52 11.73
CA ILE A 304 31.27 24.65 10.28
C ILE A 304 30.21 25.70 10.05
N GLU A 305 30.46 26.64 9.14
CA GLU A 305 29.46 27.62 8.72
C GLU A 305 28.28 26.86 8.07
N GLN A 306 27.24 26.65 8.86
CA GLN A 306 26.00 25.98 8.38
C GLN A 306 25.10 27.06 7.77
N LYS A 307 25.05 27.08 6.43
CA LYS A 307 24.15 27.99 5.71
C LYS A 307 22.85 27.25 5.44
N THR A 308 21.74 27.79 5.89
CA THR A 308 20.43 27.32 5.46
C THR A 308 20.14 27.81 4.04
N PRO A 309 19.73 26.93 3.12
CA PRO A 309 19.27 27.33 1.79
C PRO A 309 17.80 27.77 1.76
N PHE A 310 17.14 27.74 2.91
CA PHE A 310 15.75 28.14 3.06
C PHE A 310 15.64 29.60 3.48
N VAL A 311 14.62 30.29 2.97
CA VAL A 311 14.30 31.65 3.39
C VAL A 311 12.83 31.69 3.83
N LEU A 312 12.62 31.89 5.12
CA LEU A 312 11.30 32.24 5.65
C LEU A 312 11.06 33.73 5.37
N VAL A 313 10.25 34.01 4.37
CA VAL A 313 9.90 35.38 3.97
C VAL A 313 8.98 36.00 5.02
N ASP A 314 8.04 35.20 5.48
CA ASP A 314 7.10 35.47 6.57
C ASP A 314 6.59 34.15 7.16
N ASP A 315 5.62 34.20 8.07
CA ASP A 315 5.05 33.02 8.73
C ASP A 315 4.33 32.04 7.78
N HIS A 316 4.01 32.49 6.57
CA HIS A 316 3.26 31.74 5.57
C HIS A 316 4.06 31.42 4.31
N THR A 317 5.21 32.05 4.10
CA THR A 317 5.96 31.95 2.85
C THR A 317 7.37 31.38 3.08
N LEU A 318 7.64 30.23 2.43
CA LEU A 318 8.94 29.59 2.42
C LEU A 318 9.51 29.56 1.00
N GLU A 319 10.75 30.06 0.85
CA GLU A 319 11.59 29.82 -0.32
C GLU A 319 12.52 28.64 -0.06
N THR A 320 12.47 27.61 -0.91
CA THR A 320 13.39 26.47 -0.92
C THR A 320 14.27 26.53 -2.17
N PRO A 321 15.31 25.72 -2.31
CA PRO A 321 16.04 25.60 -3.59
C PRO A 321 15.14 25.26 -4.79
N PHE A 322 14.06 24.52 -4.56
CA PHE A 322 13.20 23.99 -5.62
C PHE A 322 11.87 24.72 -5.76
N TYR A 323 11.34 25.26 -4.66
CA TYR A 323 9.97 25.79 -4.63
C TYR A 323 9.86 27.15 -3.96
N THR A 324 8.89 27.94 -4.40
CA THR A 324 8.26 28.98 -3.60
C THR A 324 6.94 28.43 -3.07
N ILE A 325 6.82 28.36 -1.76
CA ILE A 325 5.64 27.84 -1.06
C ILE A 325 4.92 28.99 -0.39
N HIS A 326 3.60 29.05 -0.54
CA HIS A 326 2.76 29.91 0.26
C HIS A 326 1.61 29.13 0.89
N LEU A 327 1.36 29.37 2.16
CA LEU A 327 0.31 28.75 2.97
C LEU A 327 -0.73 29.79 3.35
N ASP A 328 -1.99 29.38 3.37
CA ASP A 328 -3.04 30.23 3.93
C ASP A 328 -3.10 30.13 5.47
N ALA A 329 -4.02 30.85 6.09
CA ALA A 329 -4.18 30.89 7.54
C ALA A 329 -4.60 29.52 8.12
N GLU A 330 -5.16 28.65 7.33
CA GLU A 330 -5.51 27.28 7.68
C GLU A 330 -4.39 26.27 7.36
N GLY A 331 -3.18 26.75 6.96
CA GLY A 331 -2.02 25.90 6.69
C GLY A 331 -2.18 25.02 5.45
N ARG A 332 -3.03 25.42 4.51
CA ARG A 332 -3.17 24.77 3.21
C ARG A 332 -2.23 25.44 2.22
N PHE A 333 -1.68 24.68 1.30
CA PHE A 333 -0.92 25.27 0.21
C PHE A 333 -1.89 25.99 -0.75
N ASP A 334 -1.76 27.29 -0.85
CA ASP A 334 -2.42 28.04 -1.92
C ASP A 334 -1.45 28.34 -3.07
N ARG A 335 -0.15 28.13 -2.86
CA ARG A 335 0.85 28.17 -3.90
C ARG A 335 1.96 27.14 -3.68
N ILE A 336 2.32 26.42 -4.74
CA ILE A 336 3.54 25.63 -4.88
C ILE A 336 4.09 25.94 -6.26
N TYR A 337 5.05 26.85 -6.32
CA TYR A 337 5.71 27.20 -7.58
C TYR A 337 7.00 26.42 -7.74
N ASP A 338 7.08 25.60 -8.79
CA ASP A 338 8.26 24.83 -9.17
C ASP A 338 9.23 25.74 -9.95
N LYS A 339 10.35 26.10 -9.31
CA LYS A 339 11.35 27.03 -9.85
C LYS A 339 12.12 26.45 -11.04
N GLU A 340 12.28 25.12 -11.07
CA GLU A 340 13.05 24.44 -12.12
C GLU A 340 12.22 24.33 -13.41
N ASN A 341 10.94 24.03 -13.28
CA ASN A 341 10.04 23.86 -14.44
C ASN A 341 9.22 25.12 -14.75
N ASP A 342 9.41 26.21 -14.02
CA ASP A 342 8.75 27.51 -14.20
C ASP A 342 7.22 27.37 -14.28
N ARG A 343 6.62 26.69 -13.26
CA ARG A 343 5.19 26.39 -13.27
C ARG A 343 4.56 26.35 -11.88
N GLU A 344 3.26 26.64 -11.83
CA GLU A 344 2.44 26.34 -10.65
C GLU A 344 2.08 24.84 -10.62
N VAL A 345 2.28 24.21 -9.47
CA VAL A 345 1.98 22.79 -9.25
C VAL A 345 0.47 22.58 -9.03
N LEU A 346 -0.16 23.50 -8.32
CA LEU A 346 -1.59 23.43 -8.01
C LEU A 346 -2.44 24.03 -9.15
N GLN A 347 -3.65 23.54 -9.29
CA GLN A 347 -4.66 24.15 -10.15
C GLN A 347 -5.03 25.54 -9.63
N ASP A 348 -5.30 26.46 -10.55
CA ASP A 348 -5.66 27.85 -10.23
C ASP A 348 -6.84 27.93 -9.24
N GLY A 349 -6.66 28.69 -8.18
CA GLY A 349 -7.64 28.89 -7.12
C GLY A 349 -7.94 27.65 -6.26
N LYS A 350 -7.17 26.57 -6.40
CA LYS A 350 -7.31 25.37 -5.56
C LYS A 350 -6.26 25.34 -4.48
N LYS A 351 -6.54 24.54 -3.43
CA LYS A 351 -5.68 24.39 -2.25
C LYS A 351 -5.13 22.98 -2.16
N GLY A 352 -3.82 22.84 -1.89
CA GLY A 352 -3.18 21.58 -1.55
C GLY A 352 -3.19 21.35 -0.04
N ASN A 353 -2.93 20.11 0.40
CA ASN A 353 -3.00 19.69 1.79
C ASN A 353 -4.35 20.02 2.46
N GLN A 354 -5.43 19.97 1.68
CA GLN A 354 -6.77 20.23 2.17
C GLN A 354 -7.35 18.95 2.78
N PHE A 355 -7.44 18.91 4.09
CA PHE A 355 -8.14 17.84 4.80
C PHE A 355 -9.66 18.01 4.63
N ARG A 356 -10.32 16.90 4.33
CA ARG A 356 -11.76 16.86 4.10
C ARG A 356 -12.35 15.60 4.71
N MET A 357 -13.41 15.75 5.46
CA MET A 357 -14.19 14.67 6.01
C MET A 357 -15.44 14.43 5.17
N TYR A 358 -15.78 13.17 4.99
CA TYR A 358 -16.95 12.73 4.22
C TYR A 358 -17.83 11.84 5.08
N GLU A 359 -19.15 11.95 4.93
CA GLU A 359 -20.06 10.96 5.52
C GLU A 359 -19.90 9.64 4.76
N ASP A 360 -19.44 8.61 5.47
CA ASP A 360 -19.19 7.26 4.92
C ASP A 360 -20.17 6.28 5.51
N LYS A 361 -21.24 6.00 4.76
CA LYS A 361 -22.33 5.10 5.14
C LYS A 361 -22.70 4.24 3.95
N PRO A 362 -21.91 3.20 3.66
CA PRO A 362 -22.22 2.30 2.55
C PRO A 362 -23.54 1.55 2.81
N MET A 363 -24.20 1.16 1.74
CA MET A 363 -25.48 0.43 1.81
C MET A 363 -25.35 -0.95 2.45
N CYS A 364 -24.18 -1.59 2.30
CA CYS A 364 -23.86 -2.90 2.86
C CYS A 364 -22.36 -2.95 3.21
N PHE A 365 -21.97 -3.90 4.07
CA PHE A 365 -20.57 -4.26 4.33
C PHE A 365 -19.67 -3.09 4.76
N ASP A 366 -20.08 -2.42 5.80
CA ASP A 366 -19.54 -1.17 6.32
C ASP A 366 -18.01 -1.11 6.44
N ASN A 367 -17.33 -2.20 6.82
CA ASN A 367 -15.86 -2.26 6.89
C ASN A 367 -15.18 -2.52 5.54
N TRP A 368 -15.92 -3.01 4.56
CA TRP A 368 -15.38 -3.42 3.28
C TRP A 368 -15.59 -2.37 2.20
N ASP A 369 -16.77 -1.76 2.17
CA ASP A 369 -17.20 -0.95 1.06
C ASP A 369 -17.12 0.55 1.37
N VAL A 370 -16.83 1.32 0.35
CA VAL A 370 -16.98 2.77 0.31
C VAL A 370 -17.83 3.07 -0.92
N ASP A 371 -19.10 3.36 -0.71
CA ASP A 371 -20.01 3.68 -1.81
C ASP A 371 -19.76 5.08 -2.34
N ILE A 372 -19.99 5.29 -3.64
CA ILE A 372 -19.76 6.58 -4.31
C ILE A 372 -20.53 7.74 -3.67
N TYR A 373 -21.60 7.45 -2.96
CA TYR A 373 -22.45 8.44 -2.26
C TYR A 373 -21.71 9.25 -1.19
N TYR A 374 -20.56 8.79 -0.70
CA TYR A 374 -19.74 9.58 0.22
C TYR A 374 -19.38 10.94 -0.34
N THR A 375 -19.29 11.08 -1.67
CA THR A 375 -18.94 12.33 -2.34
C THR A 375 -20.01 13.40 -2.25
N GLU A 376 -21.25 13.04 -1.87
CA GLU A 376 -22.40 13.95 -1.83
C GLU A 376 -22.42 14.81 -0.54
N LYS A 377 -21.74 14.37 0.52
CA LYS A 377 -21.74 15.09 1.78
C LYS A 377 -20.35 15.11 2.40
N TYR A 378 -19.77 16.28 2.48
CA TYR A 378 -18.46 16.50 3.04
C TYR A 378 -18.35 17.87 3.72
N TRP A 379 -17.30 18.05 4.51
CA TRP A 379 -16.87 19.33 5.08
C TRP A 379 -15.35 19.40 5.17
N ASP A 380 -14.81 20.59 5.05
CA ASP A 380 -13.37 20.83 5.12
C ASP A 380 -12.94 20.98 6.58
N VAL A 381 -11.79 20.45 6.92
CA VAL A 381 -11.15 20.58 8.24
C VAL A 381 -10.34 21.87 8.23
N ASN A 382 -10.84 22.90 8.89
CA ASN A 382 -10.26 24.24 8.86
C ASN A 382 -9.79 24.72 10.25
N ASP A 383 -10.13 24.02 11.33
CA ASP A 383 -9.83 24.46 12.70
C ASP A 383 -8.37 24.14 13.05
N VAL A 384 -7.49 25.14 12.89
CA VAL A 384 -6.06 25.07 13.21
C VAL A 384 -5.84 25.54 14.64
N ILE A 385 -5.28 24.66 15.48
CA ILE A 385 -4.92 24.96 16.86
C ILE A 385 -3.56 25.69 16.91
N SER A 386 -2.59 25.17 16.16
CA SER A 386 -1.25 25.73 16.06
C SER A 386 -0.63 25.50 14.69
N MET A 387 0.24 26.41 14.27
CA MET A 387 1.06 26.32 13.06
C MET A 387 2.35 27.07 13.33
N GLU A 388 3.49 26.38 13.31
CA GLU A 388 4.79 26.93 13.66
C GLU A 388 5.92 26.29 12.84
N TRP A 389 6.86 27.11 12.38
CA TRP A 389 8.12 26.63 11.81
C TRP A 389 9.07 26.22 12.95
N THR A 390 9.26 24.92 13.11
CA THR A 390 10.08 24.36 14.21
C THR A 390 11.52 24.11 13.82
N GLU A 391 11.79 23.98 12.51
CA GLU A 391 13.15 23.78 11.99
C GLU A 391 13.37 24.62 10.72
N CYS A 392 14.57 25.20 10.61
CA CYS A 392 15.03 25.87 9.40
C CYS A 392 16.56 25.81 9.36
N GLY A 393 17.10 24.66 8.98
CA GLY A 393 18.52 24.35 9.03
C GLY A 393 19.15 24.07 7.65
N PRO A 394 20.36 23.52 7.61
CA PRO A 394 21.04 23.24 6.36
C PRO A 394 20.46 22.04 5.59
N VAL A 395 19.71 21.13 6.25
CA VAL A 395 19.21 19.90 5.66
C VAL A 395 17.72 20.00 5.34
N ARG A 396 16.94 20.51 6.30
CA ARG A 396 15.48 20.64 6.13
C ARG A 396 14.91 21.87 6.85
N ALA A 397 13.76 22.33 6.34
CA ALA A 397 12.83 23.18 7.07
C ALA A 397 11.58 22.35 7.41
N THR A 398 11.02 22.54 8.61
CA THR A 398 9.86 21.80 9.11
C THR A 398 8.79 22.76 9.62
N LEU A 399 7.58 22.59 9.11
CA LEU A 399 6.38 23.21 9.63
C LEU A 399 5.60 22.20 10.45
N GLU A 400 5.32 22.49 11.71
CA GLU A 400 4.44 21.70 12.56
C GLU A 400 3.06 22.34 12.67
N MET A 401 2.03 21.50 12.57
CA MET A 401 0.64 21.92 12.67
C MET A 401 -0.17 20.97 13.51
N GLU A 402 -1.08 21.53 14.28
CA GLU A 402 -2.13 20.79 14.98
C GLU A 402 -3.50 21.30 14.51
N ARG A 403 -4.37 20.37 14.14
CA ARG A 403 -5.75 20.64 13.74
C ARG A 403 -6.70 19.85 14.62
N LYS A 404 -7.86 20.42 14.90
CA LYS A 404 -8.93 19.73 15.57
C LYS A 404 -10.16 19.69 14.68
N GLU A 405 -10.81 18.56 14.67
CA GLU A 405 -12.12 18.42 14.04
C GLU A 405 -12.98 17.46 14.88
N SER A 406 -14.12 17.97 15.34
CA SER A 406 -15.04 17.22 16.19
C SER A 406 -14.32 16.67 17.44
N ASN A 407 -14.16 15.35 17.56
CA ASN A 407 -13.47 14.69 18.69
C ASN A 407 -12.02 14.27 18.34
N SER A 408 -11.60 14.49 17.10
CA SER A 408 -10.33 14.02 16.55
C SER A 408 -9.30 15.14 16.47
N VAL A 409 -8.04 14.77 16.58
CA VAL A 409 -6.89 15.69 16.46
C VAL A 409 -5.95 15.15 15.38
N ILE A 410 -5.43 16.06 14.55
CA ILE A 410 -4.47 15.76 13.49
C ILE A 410 -3.20 16.55 13.80
N HIS A 411 -2.11 15.85 14.04
CA HIS A 411 -0.76 16.43 14.13
C HIS A 411 -0.04 16.18 12.83
N GLN A 412 0.55 17.21 12.24
CA GLN A 412 1.26 17.09 10.98
C GLN A 412 2.57 17.86 11.00
N LYS A 413 3.66 17.18 10.62
CA LYS A 413 4.94 17.81 10.26
C LYS A 413 5.07 17.79 8.74
N ILE A 414 5.41 18.93 8.16
CA ILE A 414 5.71 19.07 6.74
C ILE A 414 7.18 19.39 6.60
N HIS A 415 7.93 18.49 5.96
CA HIS A 415 9.36 18.63 5.75
C HIS A 415 9.67 19.06 4.32
N PHE A 416 10.48 20.09 4.19
CA PHE A 416 11.07 20.59 2.94
C PHE A 416 12.57 20.37 3.01
N TYR A 417 13.18 19.81 1.98
CA TYR A 417 14.58 19.41 1.98
C TYR A 417 15.45 20.29 1.11
N ALA A 418 16.72 20.47 1.53
CA ALA A 418 17.71 21.25 0.79
C ALA A 418 18.15 20.58 -0.50
N ASP A 419 18.30 19.26 -0.48
CA ASP A 419 18.89 18.48 -1.55
C ASP A 419 17.90 17.47 -2.18
N SER A 420 16.62 17.60 -1.88
CA SER A 420 15.54 16.77 -2.45
C SER A 420 14.31 17.60 -2.78
N ARG A 421 13.70 17.32 -3.94
CA ARG A 421 12.41 17.91 -4.34
C ARG A 421 11.21 17.35 -3.57
N ARG A 422 11.45 16.34 -2.73
CA ARG A 422 10.41 15.72 -1.92
C ARG A 422 9.86 16.72 -0.90
N ILE A 423 8.53 16.81 -0.82
CA ILE A 423 7.81 17.41 0.30
C ILE A 423 7.20 16.25 1.07
N GLU A 424 7.55 16.08 2.32
CA GLU A 424 7.13 14.96 3.14
C GLU A 424 6.12 15.40 4.18
N PHE A 425 5.05 14.62 4.33
CA PHE A 425 3.98 14.86 5.28
C PHE A 425 3.97 13.73 6.32
N GLU A 426 4.56 13.97 7.48
CA GLU A 426 4.41 13.09 8.61
C GLU A 426 3.13 13.45 9.35
N THR A 427 2.14 12.56 9.30
CA THR A 427 0.82 12.86 9.85
C THR A 427 0.40 11.79 10.85
N TYR A 428 0.10 12.23 12.06
CA TYR A 428 -0.51 11.42 13.11
C TYR A 428 -1.96 11.88 13.33
N VAL A 429 -2.90 10.93 13.31
CA VAL A 429 -4.32 11.20 13.48
C VAL A 429 -4.85 10.43 14.70
N ASP A 430 -5.25 11.15 15.75
CA ASP A 430 -6.02 10.59 16.85
C ASP A 430 -7.51 10.58 16.45
N TRP A 431 -7.88 9.54 15.71
CA TRP A 431 -9.20 9.43 15.08
C TRP A 431 -10.24 8.86 16.01
N LYS A 432 -11.34 9.59 16.21
CA LYS A 432 -12.46 9.22 17.10
C LYS A 432 -13.83 9.28 16.43
N GLU A 433 -13.84 9.51 15.11
CA GLU A 433 -15.08 9.64 14.37
C GLU A 433 -15.58 8.28 13.86
N HIS A 434 -16.89 8.14 13.75
CA HIS A 434 -17.57 6.97 13.21
C HIS A 434 -18.25 7.32 11.89
N GLN A 435 -18.28 6.36 10.96
CA GLN A 435 -18.92 6.51 9.65
C GLN A 435 -18.44 7.78 8.91
N THR A 436 -17.17 8.07 9.04
CA THR A 436 -16.55 9.26 8.48
C THR A 436 -15.22 8.89 7.83
N LEU A 437 -15.05 9.27 6.57
CA LEU A 437 -13.83 9.07 5.78
C LEU A 437 -13.02 10.37 5.73
N LEU A 438 -11.78 10.33 6.20
CA LEU A 438 -10.85 11.44 6.08
C LEU A 438 -10.01 11.31 4.81
N LYS A 439 -9.94 12.37 4.02
CA LYS A 439 -9.08 12.47 2.84
C LYS A 439 -8.25 13.74 2.85
N VAL A 440 -7.11 13.69 2.17
CA VAL A 440 -6.27 14.86 1.89
C VAL A 440 -6.28 15.13 0.39
N HIS A 441 -6.54 16.37 0.01
CA HIS A 441 -6.67 16.79 -1.38
C HIS A 441 -5.46 17.60 -1.84
N PHE A 442 -4.95 17.23 -3.01
CA PHE A 442 -3.92 17.96 -3.76
C PHE A 442 -4.37 18.10 -5.22
N PRO A 443 -5.18 19.11 -5.57
CA PRO A 443 -5.60 19.33 -6.94
C PRO A 443 -4.45 19.90 -7.77
N VAL A 444 -3.67 19.01 -8.37
CA VAL A 444 -2.48 19.35 -9.15
C VAL A 444 -2.84 19.73 -10.58
N ASN A 445 -2.07 20.65 -11.18
CA ASN A 445 -2.22 21.09 -12.55
C ASN A 445 -1.56 20.10 -13.53
N VAL A 446 -2.15 18.92 -13.65
CA VAL A 446 -1.70 17.82 -14.54
C VAL A 446 -2.89 17.34 -15.36
N HIS A 447 -2.70 17.22 -16.67
CA HIS A 447 -3.65 16.63 -17.59
C HIS A 447 -3.08 15.33 -18.14
N THR A 448 -3.73 14.22 -17.81
CA THR A 448 -3.33 12.89 -18.27
C THR A 448 -4.53 11.95 -18.25
N ASP A 449 -4.55 11.01 -19.16
CA ASP A 449 -5.54 9.93 -19.20
C ASP A 449 -5.08 8.69 -18.39
N GLU A 450 -3.85 8.70 -17.89
CA GLU A 450 -3.24 7.60 -17.16
C GLU A 450 -2.75 8.05 -15.79
N ALA A 451 -2.86 7.17 -14.81
CA ALA A 451 -2.26 7.30 -13.50
C ALA A 451 -1.39 6.08 -13.20
N THR A 452 -0.17 6.32 -12.76
CA THR A 452 0.73 5.25 -12.32
C THR A 452 0.59 5.07 -10.82
N PHE A 453 0.33 3.85 -10.41
CA PHE A 453 0.25 3.46 -9.01
C PHE A 453 1.41 2.53 -8.69
N ASP A 454 2.02 2.73 -7.53
CA ASP A 454 2.92 1.76 -6.95
C ASP A 454 2.09 0.66 -6.32
N VAL A 455 2.24 -0.56 -6.80
CA VAL A 455 1.62 -1.75 -6.24
C VAL A 455 2.68 -2.64 -5.62
N GLN A 456 2.32 -3.34 -4.58
CA GLN A 456 3.28 -4.06 -3.76
C GLN A 456 3.88 -5.30 -4.46
N PHE A 457 3.22 -5.82 -5.50
CA PHE A 457 3.63 -7.01 -6.24
C PHE A 457 3.50 -6.82 -7.75
#